data_a791c7e131a4a6d022ca65c25dab30bd
#
_entry.id   a791c7e131a4a6d022ca65c25dab30bd
#
_cell.length_a   1.000
_cell.length_b   1.000
_cell.length_c   1.000
_cell.angle_alpha   90.00
_cell.angle_beta   90.00
_cell.angle_gamma   90.00
#
_symmetry.space_group_name_H-M   'P 1'
#
loop_
_entity.id
_entity.type
_entity.pdbx_description
1 polymer ?
#
loop_
_entity_poly.entity_id
_entity_poly.type
_entity_poly.pdbx_seq_one_letter_code
_entity_poly.pdbx_strand_id
1 'polypeptide(L)'
;LNVKLIEKYSALSTYQGRIARNNVDAAKLAIDQQKRAIAKEVAQAYYNLNSALKAIEYQKKAVDSAAESYRLTNLRYENGLATTLEVIQAEEELSNRENQYQRAIQNYNLAVVNFETALGN
;
A
#
# COMPACT_ATOMS: atom_id res chain seq x y z
N LEU A 1 14.11 50.84 44.84
CA LEU A 1 12.82 50.13 44.78
C LEU A 1 12.38 49.84 43.32
N ASN A 2 12.52 50.89 42.48
CA ASN A 2 12.18 50.76 41.05
C ASN A 2 13.09 49.77 40.26
N VAL A 3 14.37 49.70 40.64
CA VAL A 3 15.37 48.84 39.99
C VAL A 3 15.03 47.38 40.21
N LYS A 4 14.61 47.00 41.44
CA LYS A 4 14.22 45.64 41.76
C LYS A 4 12.94 45.22 41.02
N LEU A 5 11.98 46.12 40.86
CA LEU A 5 10.74 45.89 40.14
C LEU A 5 11.02 45.70 38.64
N ILE A 6 11.91 46.49 38.06
CA ILE A 6 12.34 46.37 36.67
C ILE A 6 13.05 45.01 36.43
N GLU A 7 13.93 44.62 37.35
CA GLU A 7 14.63 43.33 37.28
C GLU A 7 13.65 42.16 37.33
N LYS A 8 12.68 42.19 38.24
CA LYS A 8 11.63 41.17 38.33
C LYS A 8 10.78 41.11 37.06
N TYR A 9 10.38 42.25 36.54
CA TYR A 9 9.60 42.32 35.30
C TYR A 9 10.39 41.79 34.11
N SER A 10 11.67 42.15 34.02
CA SER A 10 12.57 41.69 32.97
C SER A 10 12.78 40.16 33.05
N ALA A 11 12.99 39.61 34.25
CA ALA A 11 13.14 38.18 34.48
C ALA A 11 11.86 37.42 34.12
N LEU A 12 10.70 37.97 34.51
CA LEU A 12 9.40 37.35 34.16
C LEU A 12 9.16 37.38 32.65
N SER A 13 9.43 38.47 31.99
CA SER A 13 9.32 38.62 30.53
C SER A 13 10.24 37.64 29.80
N THR A 14 11.48 37.48 30.25
CA THR A 14 12.42 36.51 29.71
C THR A 14 11.93 35.07 29.94
N TYR A 15 11.38 34.75 31.11
CA TYR A 15 10.83 33.43 31.42
C TYR A 15 9.64 33.12 30.54
N GLN A 16 8.71 34.05 30.38
CA GLN A 16 7.56 33.89 29.47
C GLN A 16 8.00 33.72 28.01
N GLY A 17 9.03 34.48 27.60
CA GLY A 17 9.62 34.31 26.27
C GLY A 17 10.23 32.94 26.05
N ARG A 18 10.89 32.39 27.08
CA ARG A 18 11.45 31.03 27.02
C ARG A 18 10.35 29.95 26.93
N ILE A 19 9.27 30.10 27.70
CA ILE A 19 8.12 29.20 27.62
C ILE A 19 7.50 29.26 26.24
N ALA A 20 7.28 30.46 25.70
CA ALA A 20 6.73 30.62 24.35
C ALA A 20 7.61 29.98 23.27
N ARG A 21 8.93 30.14 23.35
CA ARG A 21 9.88 29.50 22.43
C ARG A 21 9.84 27.97 22.56
N ASN A 22 9.81 27.44 23.78
CA ASN A 22 9.71 26.01 24.02
C ASN A 22 8.41 25.43 23.43
N ASN A 23 7.29 26.13 23.58
CA ASN A 23 6.01 25.76 23.02
C ASN A 23 6.03 25.75 21.48
N VAL A 24 6.65 26.75 20.86
CA VAL A 24 6.82 26.82 19.40
C VAL A 24 7.71 25.69 18.92
N ASP A 25 8.83 25.43 19.60
CA ASP A 25 9.75 24.35 19.24
C ASP A 25 9.07 22.99 19.36
N ALA A 26 8.27 22.77 20.42
CA ALA A 26 7.48 21.55 20.59
C ALA A 26 6.45 21.39 19.46
N ALA A 27 5.77 22.47 19.07
CA ALA A 27 4.82 22.46 17.96
C ALA A 27 5.50 22.15 16.62
N LYS A 28 6.67 22.74 16.35
CA LYS A 28 7.46 22.46 15.15
C LYS A 28 7.91 21.01 15.11
N LEU A 29 8.35 20.45 16.23
CA LEU A 29 8.75 19.06 16.34
C LEU A 29 7.57 18.13 16.06
N ALA A 30 6.40 18.43 16.63
CA ALA A 30 5.19 17.65 16.39
C ALA A 30 4.78 17.66 14.91
N ILE A 31 4.85 18.82 14.26
CA ILE A 31 4.58 18.95 12.82
C ILE A 31 5.58 18.14 12.00
N ASP A 32 6.86 18.21 12.34
CA ASP A 32 7.91 17.47 11.64
C ASP A 32 7.70 15.95 11.77
N GLN A 33 7.38 15.49 12.97
CA GLN A 33 7.04 14.07 13.22
C GLN A 33 5.83 13.63 12.41
N GLN A 34 4.80 14.48 12.33
CA GLN A 34 3.60 14.19 11.55
C GLN A 34 3.91 14.12 10.05
N LYS A 35 4.73 15.04 9.54
CA LYS A 35 5.18 15.00 8.13
C LYS A 35 5.94 13.73 7.81
N ARG A 36 6.80 13.27 8.70
CA ARG A 36 7.54 12.02 8.53
C ARG A 36 6.63 10.82 8.54
N ALA A 37 5.63 10.81 9.43
CA ALA A 37 4.63 9.73 9.50
C ALA A 37 3.81 9.66 8.21
N ILE A 38 3.36 10.79 7.69
CA ILE A 38 2.61 10.88 6.43
C ILE A 38 3.49 10.40 5.27
N ALA A 39 4.74 10.85 5.20
CA ALA A 39 5.68 10.43 4.16
C ALA A 39 5.90 8.92 4.17
N LYS A 40 5.98 8.32 5.36
CA LYS A 40 6.12 6.87 5.53
C LYS A 40 4.87 6.13 5.05
N GLU A 41 3.68 6.64 5.39
CA GLU A 41 2.41 6.05 4.96
C GLU A 41 2.26 6.10 3.43
N VAL A 42 2.60 7.23 2.82
CA VAL A 42 2.56 7.39 1.35
C VAL A 42 3.54 6.43 0.68
N ALA A 43 4.76 6.34 1.19
CA ALA A 43 5.78 5.44 0.64
C ALA A 43 5.34 3.98 0.75
N GLN A 44 4.75 3.58 1.88
CA GLN A 44 4.25 2.23 2.08
C GLN A 44 3.08 1.92 1.15
N ALA A 45 2.15 2.85 1.01
CA ALA A 45 0.99 2.71 0.12
C ALA A 45 1.43 2.62 -1.35
N TYR A 46 2.44 3.39 -1.75
CA TYR A 46 3.02 3.33 -3.09
C TYR A 46 3.70 1.99 -3.36
N TYR A 47 4.45 1.49 -2.38
CA TYR A 47 5.08 0.17 -2.47
C TYR A 47 4.03 -0.93 -2.62
N ASN A 48 2.97 -0.88 -1.81
CA ASN A 48 1.86 -1.84 -1.89
C ASN A 48 1.16 -1.79 -3.24
N LEU A 49 0.99 -0.59 -3.80
CA LEU A 49 0.38 -0.40 -5.12
C LEU A 49 1.22 -1.06 -6.22
N ASN A 50 2.53 -0.83 -6.21
CA ASN A 50 3.44 -1.45 -7.17
C ASN A 50 3.47 -2.97 -7.04
N SER A 51 3.48 -3.48 -5.81
CA SER A 51 3.45 -4.93 -5.55
C SER A 51 2.15 -5.54 -6.07
N ALA A 52 1.02 -4.88 -5.87
CA ALA A 52 -0.28 -5.33 -6.36
C ALA A 52 -0.33 -5.33 -7.89
N LEU A 53 0.27 -4.34 -8.54
CA LEU A 53 0.36 -4.28 -10.01
C LEU A 53 1.19 -5.45 -10.57
N LYS A 54 2.33 -5.73 -9.95
CA LYS A 54 3.17 -6.88 -10.34
C LYS A 54 2.44 -8.21 -10.13
N ALA A 55 1.65 -8.32 -9.08
CA ALA A 55 0.83 -9.51 -8.83
C ALA A 55 -0.19 -9.73 -9.94
N ILE A 56 -0.82 -8.66 -10.44
CA ILE A 56 -1.74 -8.76 -11.59
C ILE A 56 -1.01 -9.29 -12.82
N GLU A 57 0.16 -8.75 -13.14
CA GLU A 57 0.96 -9.20 -14.29
C GLU A 57 1.33 -10.67 -14.17
N TYR A 58 1.77 -11.09 -12.99
CA TYR A 58 2.11 -12.49 -12.71
C TYR A 58 0.89 -13.40 -12.87
N GLN A 59 -0.24 -13.03 -12.28
CA GLN A 59 -1.45 -13.86 -12.33
C GLN A 59 -2.02 -13.93 -13.75
N LYS A 60 -1.91 -12.84 -14.53
CA LYS A 60 -2.33 -12.88 -15.93
C LYS A 60 -1.53 -13.89 -16.75
N LYS A 61 -0.21 -13.92 -16.56
CA LYS A 61 0.65 -14.93 -17.20
C LYS A 61 0.31 -16.34 -16.77
N ALA A 62 -0.04 -16.53 -15.49
CA ALA A 62 -0.46 -17.84 -14.98
C ALA A 62 -1.78 -18.29 -15.61
N VAL A 63 -2.74 -17.38 -15.79
CA VAL A 63 -3.99 -17.67 -16.49
C VAL A 63 -3.71 -18.06 -17.95
N ASP A 64 -2.87 -17.29 -18.65
CA ASP A 64 -2.53 -17.58 -20.05
C ASP A 64 -1.88 -18.96 -20.19
N SER A 65 -0.97 -19.32 -19.28
CA SER A 65 -0.35 -20.66 -19.26
C SER A 65 -1.36 -21.76 -19.00
N ALA A 66 -2.27 -21.57 -18.03
CA ALA A 66 -3.30 -22.57 -17.72
C ALA A 66 -4.30 -22.73 -18.87
N ALA A 67 -4.66 -21.63 -19.53
CA ALA A 67 -5.54 -21.65 -20.70
C ALA A 67 -4.91 -22.44 -21.85
N GLU A 68 -3.63 -22.24 -22.11
CA GLU A 68 -2.91 -22.97 -23.15
C GLU A 68 -2.79 -24.46 -22.79
N SER A 69 -2.51 -24.77 -21.53
CA SER A 69 -2.48 -26.15 -21.05
C SER A 69 -3.84 -26.83 -21.22
N TYR A 70 -4.94 -26.14 -20.88
CA TYR A 70 -6.29 -26.64 -21.08
C TYR A 70 -6.58 -26.88 -22.56
N ARG A 71 -6.23 -25.93 -23.43
CA ARG A 71 -6.41 -26.05 -24.88
C ARG A 71 -5.67 -27.28 -25.43
N LEU A 72 -4.42 -27.48 -25.05
CA LEU A 72 -3.61 -28.63 -25.50
C LEU A 72 -4.14 -29.94 -24.97
N THR A 73 -4.61 -29.96 -23.72
CA THR A 73 -5.20 -31.18 -23.12
C THR A 73 -6.49 -31.57 -23.83
N ASN A 74 -7.34 -30.58 -24.19
CA ASN A 74 -8.54 -30.85 -24.99
C ASN A 74 -8.20 -31.41 -26.38
N LEU A 75 -7.19 -30.83 -27.03
CA LEU A 75 -6.75 -31.30 -28.35
C LEU A 75 -6.26 -32.77 -28.27
N ARG A 76 -5.47 -33.08 -27.23
CA ARG A 76 -5.03 -34.46 -26.97
C ARG A 76 -6.20 -35.39 -26.69
N TYR A 77 -7.19 -34.94 -25.92
CA TYR A 77 -8.39 -35.70 -25.61
C TYR A 77 -9.18 -36.02 -26.89
N GLU A 78 -9.36 -35.04 -27.77
CA GLU A 78 -10.06 -35.23 -29.05
C GLU A 78 -9.36 -36.26 -29.93
N ASN A 79 -8.05 -36.41 -29.79
CA ASN A 79 -7.23 -37.35 -30.53
C ASN A 79 -7.00 -38.69 -29.78
N GLY A 80 -7.69 -38.90 -28.65
CA GLY A 80 -7.56 -40.11 -27.86
C GLY A 80 -6.28 -40.22 -27.05
N LEU A 81 -5.53 -39.14 -26.89
CA LEU A 81 -4.23 -39.09 -26.22
C LEU A 81 -4.28 -38.57 -24.79
N ALA A 82 -5.44 -38.19 -24.30
CA ALA A 82 -5.65 -37.73 -22.93
C ALA A 82 -6.95 -38.29 -22.38
N THR A 83 -7.04 -38.41 -21.06
CA THR A 83 -8.23 -38.89 -20.36
C THR A 83 -9.18 -37.76 -20.03
N THR A 84 -10.45 -38.09 -19.74
CA THR A 84 -11.44 -37.12 -19.23
C THR A 84 -10.96 -36.50 -17.94
N LEU A 85 -10.30 -37.26 -17.06
CA LEU A 85 -9.77 -36.74 -15.80
C LEU A 85 -8.71 -35.64 -16.05
N GLU A 86 -7.83 -35.84 -17.03
CA GLU A 86 -6.81 -34.86 -17.39
C GLU A 86 -7.47 -33.56 -17.86
N VAL A 87 -8.54 -33.63 -18.64
CA VAL A 87 -9.30 -32.45 -19.10
C VAL A 87 -9.93 -31.71 -17.92
N ILE A 88 -10.57 -32.45 -17.00
CA ILE A 88 -11.21 -31.88 -15.81
C ILE A 88 -10.16 -31.19 -14.94
N GLN A 89 -9.00 -31.81 -14.72
CA GLN A 89 -7.91 -31.22 -13.93
C GLN A 89 -7.36 -29.94 -14.57
N ALA A 90 -7.22 -29.92 -15.89
CA ALA A 90 -6.77 -28.72 -16.60
C ALA A 90 -7.80 -27.59 -16.52
N GLU A 91 -9.09 -27.94 -16.59
CA GLU A 91 -10.19 -26.96 -16.42
C GLU A 91 -10.22 -26.38 -15.01
N GLU A 92 -10.07 -27.23 -13.99
CA GLU A 92 -10.01 -26.79 -12.58
C GLU A 92 -8.80 -25.86 -12.34
N GLU A 93 -7.64 -26.21 -12.89
CA GLU A 93 -6.45 -25.37 -12.77
C GLU A 93 -6.67 -24.00 -13.42
N LEU A 94 -7.27 -23.96 -14.61
CA LEU A 94 -7.61 -22.71 -15.28
C LEU A 94 -8.56 -21.85 -14.42
N SER A 95 -9.63 -22.48 -13.88
CA SER A 95 -10.59 -21.78 -13.01
C SER A 95 -9.90 -21.22 -11.75
N ASN A 96 -9.01 -21.98 -11.13
CA ASN A 96 -8.26 -21.54 -9.97
C ASN A 96 -7.36 -20.35 -10.29
N ARG A 97 -6.69 -20.36 -11.44
CA ARG A 97 -5.84 -19.24 -11.87
C ARG A 97 -6.65 -17.99 -12.20
N GLU A 98 -7.81 -18.15 -12.83
CA GLU A 98 -8.73 -17.05 -13.10
C GLU A 98 -9.23 -16.42 -11.81
N ASN A 99 -9.57 -17.21 -10.80
CA ASN A 99 -9.98 -16.72 -9.49
C ASN A 99 -8.86 -15.95 -8.79
N GLN A 100 -7.63 -16.43 -8.85
CA GLN A 100 -6.46 -15.73 -8.30
C GLN A 100 -6.20 -14.42 -9.03
N TYR A 101 -6.38 -14.39 -10.34
CA TYR A 101 -6.26 -13.17 -11.13
C TYR A 101 -7.30 -12.14 -10.71
N GLN A 102 -8.56 -12.56 -10.52
CA GLN A 102 -9.62 -11.66 -10.04
C GLN A 102 -9.30 -11.09 -8.64
N ARG A 103 -8.76 -11.91 -7.75
CA ARG A 103 -8.33 -11.45 -6.43
C ARG A 103 -7.18 -10.44 -6.52
N ALA A 104 -6.25 -10.64 -7.43
CA ALA A 104 -5.16 -9.69 -7.65
C ALA A 104 -5.69 -8.34 -8.12
N ILE A 105 -6.69 -8.33 -9.00
CA ILE A 105 -7.35 -7.09 -9.46
C ILE A 105 -8.05 -6.39 -8.30
N GLN A 106 -8.78 -7.12 -7.45
CA GLN A 106 -9.44 -6.57 -6.27
C GLN A 106 -8.42 -5.97 -5.30
N ASN A 107 -7.32 -6.67 -5.05
CA ASN A 107 -6.24 -6.18 -4.19
C ASN A 107 -5.59 -4.91 -4.76
N TYR A 108 -5.42 -4.84 -6.07
CA TYR A 108 -4.92 -3.63 -6.73
C TYR A 108 -5.88 -2.45 -6.54
N ASN A 109 -7.17 -2.67 -6.74
CA ASN A 109 -8.18 -1.61 -6.55
C ASN A 109 -8.18 -1.10 -5.11
N LEU A 110 -8.04 -2.00 -4.14
CA LEU A 110 -7.92 -1.64 -2.73
C LEU A 110 -6.63 -0.85 -2.46
N ALA A 111 -5.52 -1.26 -3.07
CA ALA A 111 -4.24 -0.55 -2.94
C ALA A 111 -4.31 0.87 -3.53
N VAL A 112 -5.04 1.06 -4.64
CA VAL A 112 -5.30 2.38 -5.23
C VAL A 112 -6.06 3.27 -4.25
N VAL A 113 -7.13 2.76 -3.65
CA VAL A 113 -7.93 3.49 -2.66
C VAL A 113 -7.06 3.86 -1.45
N ASN A 114 -6.27 2.93 -0.94
CA ASN A 114 -5.37 3.17 0.19
C ASN A 114 -4.30 4.21 -0.14
N PHE A 115 -3.77 4.20 -1.35
CA PHE A 115 -2.80 5.19 -1.80
C PHE A 115 -3.43 6.59 -1.90
N GLU A 116 -4.63 6.69 -2.47
CA GLU A 116 -5.37 7.95 -2.54
C GLU A 116 -5.67 8.49 -1.14
N THR A 117 -6.08 7.62 -0.22
CA THR A 117 -6.32 7.98 1.17
C THR A 117 -5.04 8.49 1.85
N ALA A 118 -3.91 7.85 1.61
CA ALA A 118 -2.61 8.28 2.16
C ALA A 118 -2.19 9.66 1.62
N LEU A 119 -2.58 9.99 0.38
CA LEU A 119 -2.35 11.32 -0.20
C LEU A 119 -3.29 12.40 0.35
N GLY A 120 -4.28 12.03 1.16
CA GLY A 120 -5.21 12.98 1.77
C GLY A 120 -6.46 13.29 0.94
N ASN A 121 -6.76 12.45 -0.03
CA ASN A 121 -7.96 12.60 -0.86
C ASN A 121 -9.15 11.80 -0.33
#